data_5e1140c55b71fc810b2029aff1efe549
#
_entry.id   5e1140c55b71fc810b2029aff1efe549
#
_cell.length_a   1.000
_cell.length_b   1.000
_cell.length_c   1.000
_cell.angle_alpha   90.00
_cell.angle_beta   90.00
_cell.angle_gamma   90.00
#
_symmetry.space_group_name_H-M   'P 1'
#
loop_
_entity.id
_entity.type
_entity.pdbx_description
1 polymer ?
#
loop_
_entity_poly.entity_id
_entity_poly.type
_entity_poly.pdbx_seq_one_letter_code
_entity_poly.pdbx_strand_id
1 'polypeptide(L)'
;MNNKLEKIPLDNIPENSTILVQTGEKSVQVAQAQSVNHVVNLILPAMTPGPIGSGASVNLNMDYYNLFVIGDETFCDGHFLVPKDRALTECMSQEAKDQFSALGKDAVSQIKTFPSIFACENHGYGKTDDTHQAYFGLVTDVRIQDNGIKIHFRPLSTIPQQRLNEIAYKLAIQCASSFNELNRTHWAIKKVNLIEELKAAGISVLAPT
;
A
#
# COMPACT_ATOMS: atom_id res chain seq x y z
N MET A 1 42.10 -14.96 5.65
CA MET A 1 41.67 -15.57 4.36
C MET A 1 40.96 -14.49 3.59
N ASN A 2 41.61 -13.95 2.54
CA ASN A 2 41.07 -12.86 1.74
C ASN A 2 40.08 -13.46 0.70
N ASN A 3 38.80 -13.24 0.89
CA ASN A 3 37.79 -13.48 -0.14
C ASN A 3 37.84 -12.32 -1.17
N LYS A 4 38.52 -12.58 -2.26
CA LYS A 4 38.58 -11.73 -3.43
C LYS A 4 37.27 -11.91 -4.19
N LEU A 5 36.40 -10.90 -4.18
CA LEU A 5 35.22 -10.86 -5.04
C LEU A 5 35.68 -10.76 -6.50
N GLU A 6 35.43 -11.77 -7.28
CA GLU A 6 35.60 -11.70 -8.74
C GLU A 6 34.49 -10.84 -9.33
N LYS A 7 34.89 -9.81 -10.06
CA LYS A 7 33.96 -8.98 -10.85
C LYS A 7 33.51 -9.79 -12.05
N ILE A 8 32.23 -10.09 -12.16
CA ILE A 8 31.60 -10.65 -13.34
C ILE A 8 31.59 -9.57 -14.43
N PRO A 9 32.10 -9.81 -15.66
CA PRO A 9 31.99 -8.85 -16.76
C PRO A 9 30.53 -8.60 -17.11
N LEU A 10 30.18 -7.35 -17.30
CA LEU A 10 28.80 -6.88 -17.61
C LEU A 10 28.22 -7.44 -18.92
N ASP A 11 29.07 -7.95 -19.81
CA ASP A 11 28.71 -8.39 -21.17
C ASP A 11 28.01 -9.77 -21.23
N ASN A 12 27.86 -10.48 -20.10
CA ASN A 12 27.22 -11.79 -20.01
C ASN A 12 25.95 -11.83 -19.17
N ILE A 13 25.28 -10.69 -18.94
CA ILE A 13 24.04 -10.65 -18.21
C ILE A 13 22.87 -10.83 -19.19
N PRO A 14 22.01 -11.86 -19.04
CA PRO A 14 20.82 -12.01 -19.87
C PRO A 14 19.92 -10.77 -19.75
N GLU A 15 19.29 -10.33 -20.84
CA GLU A 15 18.45 -9.11 -20.91
C GLU A 15 17.30 -9.02 -19.90
N ASN A 16 17.00 -10.10 -19.15
CA ASN A 16 15.96 -10.16 -18.12
C ASN A 16 16.51 -10.42 -16.71
N SER A 17 17.77 -10.08 -16.44
CA SER A 17 18.39 -10.29 -15.12
C SER A 17 18.37 -9.01 -14.31
N THR A 18 17.84 -9.08 -13.08
CA THR A 18 17.89 -7.97 -12.12
C THR A 18 19.10 -8.12 -11.22
N ILE A 19 19.97 -7.11 -11.20
CA ILE A 19 21.09 -7.04 -10.27
C ILE A 19 20.62 -6.37 -9.00
N LEU A 20 20.54 -7.14 -7.90
CA LEU A 20 20.30 -6.59 -6.56
C LEU A 20 21.66 -6.23 -5.94
N VAL A 21 21.91 -4.95 -5.74
CA VAL A 21 23.08 -4.47 -4.98
C VAL A 21 22.67 -4.34 -3.52
N GLN A 22 23.17 -5.25 -2.68
CA GLN A 22 23.02 -5.17 -1.22
C GLN A 22 24.30 -4.61 -0.60
N THR A 23 24.17 -3.57 0.19
CA THR A 23 25.23 -3.00 1.02
C THR A 23 25.02 -3.41 2.47
N GLY A 24 25.73 -4.46 2.94
CA GLY A 24 25.66 -4.94 4.33
C GLY A 24 26.35 -6.29 4.53
N GLU A 25 26.85 -6.55 5.73
CA GLU A 25 27.72 -7.72 6.06
C GLU A 25 27.04 -9.11 6.05
N LYS A 26 25.74 -9.20 5.79
CA LYS A 26 25.00 -10.48 5.66
C LYS A 26 24.00 -10.38 4.52
N SER A 27 24.46 -10.62 3.30
CA SER A 27 23.60 -10.64 2.12
C SER A 27 23.29 -12.05 1.63
N VAL A 28 22.00 -12.32 1.37
CA VAL A 28 21.54 -13.53 0.67
C VAL A 28 21.17 -13.14 -0.75
N GLN A 29 21.83 -13.74 -1.74
CA GLN A 29 21.48 -13.56 -3.14
C GLN A 29 20.38 -14.56 -3.52
N VAL A 30 19.27 -14.06 -4.05
CA VAL A 30 18.22 -14.88 -4.69
C VAL A 30 18.34 -14.68 -6.21
N ALA A 31 18.81 -15.68 -6.91
CA ALA A 31 18.84 -15.68 -8.37
C ALA A 31 17.50 -16.20 -8.90
N GLN A 32 16.82 -15.40 -9.70
CA GLN A 32 15.55 -15.56 -10.41
C GLN A 32 14.30 -15.04 -9.69
N ALA A 33 13.91 -13.81 -10.03
CA ALA A 33 12.53 -13.34 -9.85
C ALA A 33 11.98 -12.96 -11.23
N GLN A 34 10.86 -13.55 -11.63
CA GLN A 34 10.13 -13.20 -12.86
C GLN A 34 9.35 -11.89 -12.75
N SER A 35 9.37 -11.23 -11.59
CA SER A 35 8.85 -9.88 -11.37
C SER A 35 9.71 -9.16 -10.34
N VAL A 36 10.16 -7.96 -10.66
CA VAL A 36 10.85 -7.08 -9.71
C VAL A 36 9.79 -6.37 -8.92
N ASN A 37 9.43 -6.89 -7.75
CA ASN A 37 8.63 -6.15 -6.80
C ASN A 37 9.57 -5.17 -6.07
N HIS A 38 9.32 -3.88 -6.18
CA HIS A 38 9.99 -2.89 -5.37
C HIS A 38 9.52 -3.03 -3.92
N VAL A 39 10.39 -3.56 -3.06
CA VAL A 39 10.08 -3.81 -1.66
C VAL A 39 10.91 -2.90 -0.75
N VAL A 40 10.27 -2.18 0.15
CA VAL A 40 10.91 -1.37 1.18
C VAL A 40 10.66 -1.99 2.55
N ASN A 41 11.73 -2.14 3.33
CA ASN A 41 11.63 -2.58 4.72
C ASN A 41 11.22 -1.40 5.61
N LEU A 42 10.03 -1.46 6.20
CA LEU A 42 9.55 -0.52 7.19
C LEU A 42 9.71 -1.13 8.59
N ILE A 43 10.43 -0.45 9.47
CA ILE A 43 10.53 -0.82 10.87
C ILE A 43 9.44 -0.07 11.64
N LEU A 44 8.44 -0.81 12.12
CA LEU A 44 7.36 -0.23 12.93
C LEU A 44 7.78 -0.23 14.41
N PRO A 45 7.65 0.89 15.14
CA PRO A 45 7.89 0.91 16.57
C PRO A 45 6.92 -0.03 17.30
N ALA A 46 7.40 -0.71 18.34
CA ALA A 46 6.57 -1.55 19.18
C ALA A 46 5.51 -0.70 19.91
N MET A 47 4.26 -1.14 19.88
CA MET A 47 3.14 -0.42 20.54
C MET A 47 3.02 -0.71 22.04
N THR A 48 3.83 -1.63 22.58
CA THR A 48 3.82 -1.99 24.01
C THR A 48 5.19 -1.72 24.64
N PRO A 49 5.25 -1.25 25.91
CA PRO A 49 6.49 -1.14 26.65
C PRO A 49 7.04 -2.57 26.90
N GLY A 50 7.90 -3.02 26.02
CA GLY A 50 8.65 -4.27 26.12
C GLY A 50 10.14 -3.99 26.01
N PRO A 51 11.02 -4.99 26.22
CA PRO A 51 12.44 -4.78 26.12
C PRO A 51 12.82 -4.20 24.77
N ILE A 52 13.65 -3.16 24.80
CA ILE A 52 14.16 -2.42 23.64
C ILE A 52 14.73 -3.41 22.62
N GLY A 53 14.11 -3.54 21.44
CA GLY A 53 14.69 -4.33 20.35
C GLY A 53 13.76 -5.07 19.40
N SER A 54 12.45 -5.10 19.59
CA SER A 54 11.55 -5.83 18.71
C SER A 54 10.61 -4.92 17.88
N GLY A 55 11.17 -4.07 17.04
CA GLY A 55 10.41 -3.45 15.96
C GLY A 55 10.01 -4.53 14.94
N ALA A 56 8.75 -4.67 14.62
CA ALA A 56 8.32 -5.55 13.52
C ALA A 56 8.79 -4.95 12.20
N SER A 57 9.62 -5.68 11.46
CA SER A 57 9.98 -5.32 10.09
C SER A 57 8.86 -5.76 9.15
N VAL A 58 8.33 -4.83 8.37
CA VAL A 58 7.33 -5.08 7.34
C VAL A 58 7.94 -4.76 5.98
N ASN A 59 7.93 -5.74 5.09
CA ASN A 59 8.31 -5.53 3.69
C ASN A 59 7.13 -4.92 2.96
N LEU A 60 7.26 -3.68 2.51
CA LEU A 60 6.25 -3.00 1.70
C LEU A 60 6.46 -3.28 0.23
N ASN A 61 5.42 -3.70 -0.44
CA ASN A 61 5.34 -3.70 -1.89
C ASN A 61 5.08 -2.26 -2.36
N MET A 62 5.92 -1.73 -3.24
CA MET A 62 5.83 -0.35 -3.72
C MET A 62 5.09 -0.22 -5.05
N ASP A 63 4.71 -1.33 -5.69
CA ASP A 63 4.05 -1.32 -7.00
C ASP A 63 2.53 -1.14 -6.89
N TYR A 64 1.96 -1.50 -5.73
CA TYR A 64 0.52 -1.45 -5.48
C TYR A 64 0.22 -0.75 -4.17
N TYR A 65 -0.98 -0.17 -4.06
CA TYR A 65 -1.54 0.27 -2.79
C TYR A 65 -3.04 -0.04 -2.68
N ASN A 66 -3.54 -0.14 -1.43
CA ASN A 66 -4.95 -0.26 -1.15
C ASN A 66 -5.58 1.13 -1.01
N LEU A 67 -6.67 1.37 -1.71
CA LEU A 67 -7.55 2.52 -1.48
C LEU A 67 -8.85 2.03 -0.84
N PHE A 68 -9.09 2.42 0.41
CA PHE A 68 -10.36 2.24 1.10
C PHE A 68 -11.05 3.58 1.23
N VAL A 69 -12.28 3.67 0.71
CA VAL A 69 -13.16 4.81 0.92
C VAL A 69 -14.42 4.27 1.59
N ILE A 70 -14.71 4.70 2.81
CA ILE A 70 -15.83 4.18 3.59
C ILE A 70 -16.62 5.36 4.14
N GLY A 71 -17.89 5.48 3.76
CA GLY A 71 -18.77 6.53 4.25
C GLY A 71 -18.97 6.43 5.77
N ASP A 72 -18.95 7.57 6.46
CA ASP A 72 -19.20 7.70 7.89
C ASP A 72 -18.25 6.91 8.81
N GLU A 73 -17.09 6.44 8.31
CA GLU A 73 -16.11 5.68 9.09
C GLU A 73 -15.12 6.62 9.78
N THR A 74 -14.82 6.40 11.04
CA THR A 74 -13.86 7.20 11.82
C THR A 74 -12.43 6.61 11.83
N PHE A 75 -12.29 5.35 11.42
CA PHE A 75 -11.03 4.59 11.45
C PHE A 75 -10.35 4.53 12.83
N CYS A 76 -11.13 4.61 13.93
CA CYS A 76 -10.62 4.59 15.30
C CYS A 76 -10.52 3.18 15.90
N ASP A 77 -11.37 2.24 15.43
CA ASP A 77 -11.53 0.91 16.06
C ASP A 77 -10.51 -0.13 15.60
N GLY A 78 -9.56 0.26 14.73
CA GLY A 78 -8.56 -0.65 14.17
C GLY A 78 -9.14 -1.70 13.20
N HIS A 79 -10.43 -1.61 12.88
CA HIS A 79 -11.10 -2.41 11.88
C HIS A 79 -12.36 -1.72 11.35
N PHE A 80 -12.76 -2.08 10.11
CA PHE A 80 -14.02 -1.66 9.50
C PHE A 80 -14.54 -2.74 8.56
N LEU A 81 -15.74 -2.56 8.05
CA LEU A 81 -16.41 -3.50 7.14
C LEU A 81 -16.59 -2.86 5.75
N VAL A 82 -16.16 -3.60 4.71
CA VAL A 82 -16.42 -3.24 3.31
C VAL A 82 -17.55 -4.12 2.79
N PRO A 83 -18.63 -3.57 2.20
CA PRO A 83 -19.65 -4.37 1.52
C PRO A 83 -19.04 -5.20 0.39
N LYS A 84 -19.48 -6.47 0.23
CA LYS A 84 -18.90 -7.39 -0.77
C LYS A 84 -19.00 -6.86 -2.19
N ASP A 85 -20.10 -6.22 -2.54
CA ASP A 85 -20.33 -5.61 -3.86
C ASP A 85 -19.50 -4.36 -4.12
N ARG A 86 -18.82 -3.85 -3.08
CA ARG A 86 -17.92 -2.68 -3.10
C ARG A 86 -16.45 -3.03 -2.95
N ALA A 87 -16.13 -4.29 -2.72
CA ALA A 87 -14.78 -4.75 -2.47
C ALA A 87 -14.14 -5.31 -3.74
N LEU A 88 -13.11 -4.64 -4.27
CA LEU A 88 -12.30 -5.10 -5.42
C LEU A 88 -13.10 -5.35 -6.71
N THR A 89 -14.24 -4.66 -6.87
CA THR A 89 -15.16 -4.86 -7.99
C THR A 89 -15.02 -3.81 -9.09
N GLU A 90 -14.63 -2.59 -8.71
CA GLU A 90 -14.59 -1.45 -9.62
C GLU A 90 -13.29 -0.64 -9.50
N CYS A 91 -13.03 0.24 -10.47
CA CYS A 91 -11.91 1.18 -10.46
C CYS A 91 -10.53 0.53 -10.34
N MET A 92 -10.38 -0.66 -10.84
CA MET A 92 -9.14 -1.45 -10.87
C MET A 92 -8.82 -1.91 -12.28
N SER A 93 -7.52 -2.14 -12.57
CA SER A 93 -7.14 -2.84 -13.81
C SER A 93 -7.66 -4.28 -13.80
N GLN A 94 -7.87 -4.86 -14.99
CA GLN A 94 -8.30 -6.26 -15.09
C GLN A 94 -7.26 -7.20 -14.46
N GLU A 95 -5.98 -6.93 -14.67
CA GLU A 95 -4.88 -7.67 -14.04
C GLU A 95 -5.00 -7.71 -12.50
N ALA A 96 -5.25 -6.55 -11.87
CA ALA A 96 -5.42 -6.47 -10.42
C ALA A 96 -6.69 -7.19 -9.94
N LYS A 97 -7.80 -7.13 -10.73
CA LYS A 97 -9.02 -7.89 -10.41
C LYS A 97 -8.77 -9.39 -10.46
N ASP A 98 -8.15 -9.89 -11.51
CA ASP A 98 -7.87 -11.32 -11.69
C ASP A 98 -6.97 -11.86 -10.56
N GLN A 99 -6.04 -11.03 -10.09
CA GLN A 99 -5.09 -11.41 -9.05
C GLN A 99 -5.68 -11.34 -7.63
N PHE A 100 -6.49 -10.33 -7.32
CA PHE A 100 -6.83 -10.01 -5.92
C PHE A 100 -8.29 -10.20 -5.56
N SER A 101 -9.25 -10.13 -6.51
CA SER A 101 -10.68 -10.09 -6.18
C SER A 101 -11.21 -11.33 -5.50
N ALA A 102 -10.61 -12.49 -5.75
CA ALA A 102 -10.99 -13.75 -5.11
C ALA A 102 -10.56 -13.84 -3.63
N LEU A 103 -9.70 -12.93 -3.14
CA LEU A 103 -9.20 -12.90 -1.76
C LEU A 103 -8.67 -14.25 -1.26
N GLY A 104 -8.01 -15.01 -2.16
CA GLY A 104 -7.31 -16.24 -1.78
C GLY A 104 -6.16 -15.94 -0.80
N LYS A 105 -5.62 -16.96 -0.14
CA LYS A 105 -4.59 -16.81 0.90
C LYS A 105 -3.38 -16.03 0.41
N ASP A 106 -2.91 -16.30 -0.82
CA ASP A 106 -1.75 -15.63 -1.40
C ASP A 106 -2.06 -14.15 -1.72
N ALA A 107 -3.26 -13.87 -2.25
CA ALA A 107 -3.73 -12.50 -2.50
C ALA A 107 -3.81 -11.70 -1.20
N VAL A 108 -4.41 -12.26 -0.14
CA VAL A 108 -4.49 -11.63 1.18
C VAL A 108 -3.09 -11.37 1.76
N SER A 109 -2.16 -12.32 1.60
CA SER A 109 -0.77 -12.14 2.06
C SER A 109 -0.08 -10.99 1.34
N GLN A 110 -0.30 -10.83 0.03
CA GLN A 110 0.22 -9.70 -0.74
C GLN A 110 -0.45 -8.38 -0.35
N ILE A 111 -1.79 -8.34 -0.25
CA ILE A 111 -2.58 -7.16 0.14
C ILE A 111 -2.07 -6.56 1.45
N LYS A 112 -1.67 -7.38 2.40
CA LYS A 112 -1.11 -6.95 3.69
C LYS A 112 0.27 -6.29 3.59
N THR A 113 0.97 -6.45 2.47
CA THR A 113 2.24 -5.77 2.20
C THR A 113 2.06 -4.44 1.49
N PHE A 114 0.85 -4.10 1.02
CA PHE A 114 0.61 -2.87 0.30
C PHE A 114 0.44 -1.70 1.27
N PRO A 115 1.11 -0.55 1.02
CA PRO A 115 0.74 0.69 1.67
C PRO A 115 -0.74 0.99 1.41
N SER A 116 -1.42 1.65 2.33
CA SER A 116 -2.86 1.80 2.26
C SER A 116 -3.29 3.22 2.60
N ILE A 117 -4.29 3.71 1.88
CA ILE A 117 -5.05 4.92 2.20
C ILE A 117 -6.41 4.48 2.75
N PHE A 118 -6.78 5.05 3.90
CA PHE A 118 -8.09 4.92 4.52
C PHE A 118 -8.73 6.30 4.54
N ALA A 119 -9.82 6.48 3.81
CA ALA A 119 -10.48 7.76 3.61
C ALA A 119 -11.99 7.63 3.83
N CYS A 120 -12.64 8.70 4.29
CA CYS A 120 -14.09 8.81 4.25
C CYS A 120 -14.54 9.33 2.88
N GLU A 121 -15.84 9.24 2.60
CA GLU A 121 -16.39 9.90 1.41
C GLU A 121 -16.21 11.41 1.51
N ASN A 122 -15.89 12.06 0.38
CA ASN A 122 -15.83 13.51 0.31
C ASN A 122 -17.19 14.14 0.60
N HIS A 123 -17.21 15.32 1.24
CA HIS A 123 -18.43 16.09 1.47
C HIS A 123 -19.03 16.68 0.18
N GLY A 124 -18.19 16.94 -0.82
CA GLY A 124 -18.60 17.41 -2.14
C GLY A 124 -17.81 16.71 -3.22
N TYR A 125 -18.20 16.90 -4.48
CA TYR A 125 -17.55 16.23 -5.59
C TYR A 125 -16.08 16.68 -5.73
N GLY A 126 -15.13 15.74 -5.47
CA GLY A 126 -13.69 16.01 -5.51
C GLY A 126 -13.22 17.06 -4.50
N LYS A 127 -14.03 17.35 -3.49
CA LYS A 127 -13.73 18.38 -2.48
C LYS A 127 -14.18 17.96 -1.10
N THR A 128 -13.38 18.36 -0.13
CA THR A 128 -13.71 18.24 1.29
C THR A 128 -13.16 19.45 2.05
N ASP A 129 -13.52 19.60 3.32
CA ASP A 129 -13.01 20.67 4.17
C ASP A 129 -11.61 20.32 4.74
N ASP A 130 -10.95 21.33 5.32
CA ASP A 130 -9.59 21.21 5.85
C ASP A 130 -9.50 20.32 7.10
N THR A 131 -10.65 20.03 7.76
CA THR A 131 -10.70 19.17 8.96
C THR A 131 -10.79 17.70 8.61
N HIS A 132 -11.15 17.38 7.37
CA HIS A 132 -11.36 16.02 6.89
C HIS A 132 -10.03 15.32 6.67
N GLN A 133 -9.78 14.27 7.45
CA GLN A 133 -8.51 13.54 7.41
C GLN A 133 -8.68 12.16 6.80
N ALA A 134 -7.76 11.81 5.93
CA ALA A 134 -7.49 10.43 5.54
C ALA A 134 -6.30 9.91 6.35
N TYR A 135 -6.12 8.58 6.35
CA TYR A 135 -5.01 7.93 7.05
C TYR A 135 -4.15 7.14 6.07
N PHE A 136 -2.85 7.27 6.22
CA PHE A 136 -1.89 6.34 5.66
C PHE A 136 -1.62 5.23 6.66
N GLY A 137 -1.56 3.98 6.22
CA GLY A 137 -1.29 2.86 7.11
C GLY A 137 -1.17 1.53 6.39
N LEU A 138 -1.38 0.44 7.14
CA LEU A 138 -1.24 -0.92 6.65
C LEU A 138 -2.44 -1.78 7.02
N VAL A 139 -2.84 -2.67 6.12
CA VAL A 139 -3.76 -3.76 6.42
C VAL A 139 -3.03 -4.82 7.24
N THR A 140 -3.60 -5.21 8.37
CA THR A 140 -3.03 -6.25 9.25
C THR A 140 -3.72 -7.60 9.08
N ASP A 141 -5.03 -7.61 8.74
CA ASP A 141 -5.78 -8.83 8.47
C ASP A 141 -7.00 -8.55 7.58
N VAL A 142 -7.43 -9.57 6.83
CA VAL A 142 -8.61 -9.51 5.94
C VAL A 142 -9.46 -10.74 6.21
N ARG A 143 -10.72 -10.54 6.59
CA ARG A 143 -11.66 -11.63 6.92
C ARG A 143 -12.93 -11.51 6.10
N ILE A 144 -13.21 -12.54 5.30
CA ILE A 144 -14.47 -12.64 4.56
C ILE A 144 -15.55 -13.11 5.53
N GLN A 145 -16.62 -12.32 5.65
CA GLN A 145 -17.78 -12.61 6.50
C GLN A 145 -19.07 -12.60 5.66
N ASP A 146 -20.18 -13.07 6.22
CA ASP A 146 -21.44 -13.09 5.48
C ASP A 146 -21.95 -11.68 5.15
N ASN A 147 -21.76 -10.74 6.06
CA ASN A 147 -22.18 -9.34 5.95
C ASN A 147 -21.17 -8.41 5.26
N GLY A 148 -20.01 -8.90 4.83
CA GLY A 148 -19.00 -8.07 4.17
C GLY A 148 -17.59 -8.62 4.34
N ILE A 149 -16.61 -7.76 4.04
CA ILE A 149 -15.18 -8.06 4.23
C ILE A 149 -14.66 -7.19 5.36
N LYS A 150 -14.29 -7.82 6.47
CA LYS A 150 -13.73 -7.14 7.64
C LYS A 150 -12.25 -6.91 7.42
N ILE A 151 -11.84 -5.65 7.43
CA ILE A 151 -10.46 -5.21 7.30
C ILE A 151 -9.95 -4.80 8.67
N HIS A 152 -8.89 -5.43 9.14
CA HIS A 152 -8.12 -4.96 10.28
C HIS A 152 -6.94 -4.15 9.76
N PHE A 153 -6.66 -3.01 10.38
CA PHE A 153 -5.65 -2.09 9.89
C PHE A 153 -4.90 -1.41 11.04
N ARG A 154 -3.78 -0.79 10.70
CA ARG A 154 -2.98 0.05 11.58
C ARG A 154 -2.70 1.37 10.88
N PRO A 155 -3.26 2.49 11.37
CA PRO A 155 -2.91 3.81 10.88
C PRO A 155 -1.48 4.17 11.33
N LEU A 156 -0.73 4.85 10.48
CA LEU A 156 0.64 5.29 10.73
C LEU A 156 0.77 6.81 10.73
N SER A 157 0.05 7.49 9.84
CA SER A 157 0.01 8.96 9.77
C SER A 157 -1.32 9.46 9.20
N THR A 158 -1.62 10.73 9.44
CA THR A 158 -2.77 11.42 8.86
C THR A 158 -2.36 12.21 7.62
N ILE A 159 -3.31 12.37 6.70
CA ILE A 159 -3.17 13.18 5.49
C ILE A 159 -4.43 14.05 5.39
N PRO A 160 -4.34 15.39 5.26
CA PRO A 160 -5.52 16.19 4.91
C PRO A 160 -6.13 15.65 3.61
N GLN A 161 -7.37 15.17 3.67
CA GLN A 161 -7.96 14.45 2.52
C GLN A 161 -8.06 15.30 1.27
N GLN A 162 -8.18 16.64 1.41
CA GLN A 162 -8.16 17.56 0.29
C GLN A 162 -6.86 17.44 -0.53
N ARG A 163 -5.72 17.13 0.10
CA ARG A 163 -4.45 16.91 -0.60
C ARG A 163 -4.50 15.68 -1.52
N LEU A 164 -5.25 14.65 -1.15
CA LEU A 164 -5.46 13.48 -2.03
C LEU A 164 -6.34 13.84 -3.23
N ASN A 165 -7.35 14.71 -3.05
CA ASN A 165 -8.16 15.23 -4.16
C ASN A 165 -7.31 16.02 -5.17
N GLU A 166 -6.36 16.83 -4.71
CA GLU A 166 -5.48 17.65 -5.55
C GLU A 166 -4.56 16.81 -6.44
N ILE A 167 -4.17 15.63 -5.98
CA ILE A 167 -3.30 14.69 -6.71
C ILE A 167 -4.02 13.44 -7.18
N ALA A 168 -5.36 13.46 -7.24
CA ALA A 168 -6.18 12.28 -7.54
C ALA A 168 -5.78 11.58 -8.84
N TYR A 169 -5.38 12.32 -9.89
CA TYR A 169 -4.90 11.75 -11.14
C TYR A 169 -3.60 10.94 -10.95
N LYS A 170 -2.64 11.45 -10.19
CA LYS A 170 -1.36 10.78 -9.91
C LYS A 170 -1.55 9.49 -9.10
N LEU A 171 -2.53 9.49 -8.20
CA LEU A 171 -2.90 8.34 -7.38
C LEU A 171 -3.83 7.35 -8.10
N ALA A 172 -4.19 7.61 -9.37
CA ALA A 172 -5.19 6.85 -10.10
C ALA A 172 -6.54 6.73 -9.35
N ILE A 173 -6.94 7.78 -8.60
CA ILE A 173 -8.22 7.88 -7.86
C ILE A 173 -9.35 8.41 -8.76
N GLN A 174 -9.12 8.52 -10.06
CA GLN A 174 -10.13 8.87 -11.05
C GLN A 174 -10.44 7.64 -11.91
N CYS A 175 -11.59 7.03 -11.67
CA CYS A 175 -12.03 5.84 -12.38
C CYS A 175 -12.43 6.13 -13.83
N ALA A 176 -12.97 7.30 -14.09
CA ALA A 176 -13.32 7.82 -15.42
C ALA A 176 -13.07 9.34 -15.43
N SER A 177 -13.11 9.97 -16.59
CA SER A 177 -12.77 11.39 -16.77
C SER A 177 -13.52 12.37 -15.86
N SER A 178 -14.58 11.95 -15.20
CA SER A 178 -15.43 12.78 -14.34
C SER A 178 -15.72 12.18 -12.96
N PHE A 179 -15.21 10.98 -12.61
CA PHE A 179 -15.54 10.35 -11.34
C PHE A 179 -14.33 10.31 -10.40
N ASN A 180 -14.44 11.00 -9.26
CA ASN A 180 -13.48 10.92 -8.17
C ASN A 180 -13.89 9.81 -7.20
N GLU A 181 -13.04 8.84 -7.02
CA GLU A 181 -13.32 7.65 -6.20
C GLU A 181 -13.46 7.96 -4.72
N LEU A 182 -12.92 9.07 -4.22
CA LEU A 182 -13.15 9.52 -2.85
C LEU A 182 -14.61 9.99 -2.60
N ASN A 183 -15.47 9.96 -3.60
CA ASN A 183 -16.90 10.27 -3.47
C ASN A 183 -17.79 9.05 -3.32
N ARG A 184 -17.22 7.86 -3.13
CA ARG A 184 -18.01 6.62 -3.07
C ARG A 184 -17.35 5.55 -2.23
N THR A 185 -18.12 4.93 -1.36
CA THR A 185 -17.68 3.77 -0.57
C THR A 185 -17.25 2.61 -1.49
N HIS A 186 -16.01 2.21 -1.40
CA HIS A 186 -15.44 1.05 -2.08
C HIS A 186 -14.04 0.70 -1.55
N TRP A 187 -13.56 -0.46 -1.96
CA TRP A 187 -12.16 -0.88 -1.84
C TRP A 187 -11.59 -1.19 -3.21
N ALA A 188 -10.49 -0.56 -3.57
CA ALA A 188 -9.75 -0.80 -4.81
C ALA A 188 -8.26 -1.02 -4.53
N ILE A 189 -7.58 -1.76 -5.41
CA ILE A 189 -6.12 -1.88 -5.44
C ILE A 189 -5.62 -1.13 -6.67
N LYS A 190 -4.66 -0.23 -6.46
CA LYS A 190 -4.07 0.62 -7.49
C LYS A 190 -2.65 0.21 -7.78
N LYS A 191 -2.29 0.10 -9.06
CA LYS A 191 -0.93 -0.15 -9.52
C LYS A 191 -0.18 1.18 -9.63
N VAL A 192 0.16 1.76 -8.48
CA VAL A 192 0.85 3.06 -8.33
C VAL A 192 1.77 2.98 -7.12
N ASN A 193 2.98 3.52 -7.23
CA ASN A 193 3.87 3.72 -6.09
C ASN A 193 3.36 4.89 -5.23
N LEU A 194 2.49 4.57 -4.26
CA LEU A 194 1.84 5.54 -3.39
C LEU A 194 2.83 6.46 -2.68
N ILE A 195 3.91 5.89 -2.13
CA ILE A 195 4.87 6.63 -1.30
C ILE A 195 5.63 7.65 -2.16
N GLU A 196 6.00 7.28 -3.38
CA GLU A 196 6.68 8.17 -4.33
C GLU A 196 5.78 9.34 -4.73
N GLU A 197 4.51 9.08 -5.07
CA GLU A 197 3.56 10.10 -5.48
C GLU A 197 3.21 11.06 -4.33
N LEU A 198 3.02 10.53 -3.11
CA LEU A 198 2.80 11.37 -1.93
C LEU A 198 4.02 12.25 -1.64
N LYS A 199 5.23 11.68 -1.70
CA LYS A 199 6.49 12.43 -1.51
C LYS A 199 6.66 13.53 -2.57
N ALA A 200 6.39 13.23 -3.85
CA ALA A 200 6.44 14.19 -4.94
C ALA A 200 5.43 15.35 -4.76
N ALA A 201 4.33 15.10 -4.07
CA ALA A 201 3.34 16.10 -3.68
C ALA A 201 3.68 16.85 -2.37
N GLY A 202 4.83 16.57 -1.75
CA GLY A 202 5.22 17.17 -0.47
C GLY A 202 4.45 16.61 0.73
N ILE A 203 3.86 15.41 0.61
CA ILE A 203 3.16 14.72 1.69
C ILE A 203 4.10 13.64 2.24
N SER A 204 4.59 13.84 3.47
CA SER A 204 5.48 12.88 4.14
C SER A 204 4.67 11.94 5.02
N VAL A 205 4.66 10.65 4.70
CA VAL A 205 3.91 9.62 5.45
C VAL A 205 4.81 8.63 6.19
N LEU A 206 6.11 8.62 5.88
CA LEU A 206 7.14 7.79 6.49
C LEU A 206 8.29 8.68 6.97
N ALA A 207 7.98 9.80 7.63
CA ALA A 207 9.03 10.61 8.24
C ALA A 207 9.70 9.79 9.37
N PRO A 208 11.04 9.77 9.44
CA PRO A 208 11.71 9.24 10.62
C PRO A 208 11.27 10.08 11.81
N THR A 209 10.74 9.43 12.84
CA THR A 209 10.48 10.02 14.16
C THR A 209 11.81 10.25 14.89
#